data_356ffad27bc0fe34f81cb746032aa771
#
_entry.id   356ffad27bc0fe34f81cb746032aa771
#
_cell.length_a   1.000
_cell.length_b   1.000
_cell.length_c   1.000
_cell.angle_alpha   90.00
_cell.angle_beta   90.00
_cell.angle_gamma   90.00
#
_symmetry.space_group_name_H-M   'P 1'
#
loop_
_entity.id
_entity.type
_entity.pdbx_description
1 polymer ?
#
loop_
_entity_poly.entity_id
_entity_poly.type
_entity_poly.pdbx_seq_one_letter_code
_entity_poly.pdbx_strand_id
1 'polypeptide(L)'
;YKNISDSIIEARKKKIKILCLPELSISGYGCQDLFLNNWVINKSFKILKKVLPLCNDILVAVGLPLMYKSKLFNTCCVIKDCEIVGFAVKTNLPNDGVHYESRWFESWPLGKVDEISIENKIYPIGTLLIDFENIKIGFEICRDSWDNERPAKYYDKKNHLLILNPIASHYAFGKFDFWKILFFICTNK
;
A
#
# COMPACT_ATOMS: atom_id res chain seq x y z
N TYR A 1 -12.22 -0.51 -11.05
CA TYR A 1 -11.44 0.26 -12.03
C TYR A 1 -11.92 1.71 -12.12
N LYS A 2 -13.21 1.95 -12.38
CA LYS A 2 -13.74 3.30 -12.64
C LYS A 2 -13.36 4.30 -11.52
N ASN A 3 -13.64 4.01 -10.27
CA ASN A 3 -13.35 4.91 -9.15
C ASN A 3 -11.84 5.24 -9.02
N ILE A 4 -10.97 4.25 -9.26
CA ILE A 4 -9.52 4.46 -9.24
C ILE A 4 -9.10 5.38 -10.38
N SER A 5 -9.57 5.12 -11.61
CA SER A 5 -9.25 5.97 -12.77
C SER A 5 -9.76 7.39 -12.60
N ASP A 6 -10.99 7.56 -12.11
CA ASP A 6 -11.57 8.88 -11.85
C ASP A 6 -10.77 9.66 -10.80
N SER A 7 -10.33 8.98 -9.72
CA SER A 7 -9.47 9.58 -8.68
C SER A 7 -8.13 10.04 -9.23
N ILE A 8 -7.47 9.23 -10.07
CA ILE A 8 -6.18 9.59 -10.68
C ILE A 8 -6.35 10.78 -11.63
N ILE A 9 -7.39 10.75 -12.49
CA ILE A 9 -7.68 11.83 -13.43
C ILE A 9 -7.95 13.14 -12.68
N GLU A 10 -8.74 13.09 -11.61
CA GLU A 10 -9.04 14.26 -10.78
C GLU A 10 -7.81 14.80 -10.06
N ALA A 11 -6.98 13.93 -9.49
CA ALA A 11 -5.71 14.30 -8.87
C ALA A 11 -4.78 15.03 -9.86
N ARG A 12 -4.65 14.49 -11.08
CA ARG A 12 -3.83 15.10 -12.14
C ARG A 12 -4.37 16.46 -12.57
N LYS A 13 -5.70 16.61 -12.73
CA LYS A 13 -6.33 17.90 -13.04
C LYS A 13 -6.00 18.95 -11.98
N LYS A 14 -5.93 18.53 -10.70
CA LYS A 14 -5.55 19.39 -9.58
C LYS A 14 -4.04 19.54 -9.40
N LYS A 15 -3.23 18.99 -10.28
CA LYS A 15 -1.75 19.00 -10.22
C LYS A 15 -1.20 18.40 -8.91
N ILE A 16 -1.90 17.41 -8.36
CA ILE A 16 -1.45 16.65 -7.19
C ILE A 16 -0.27 15.78 -7.61
N LYS A 17 0.80 15.79 -6.82
CA LYS A 17 2.02 15.05 -7.11
C LYS A 17 2.04 13.65 -6.51
N ILE A 18 1.31 13.42 -5.41
CA ILE A 18 1.25 12.14 -4.71
C ILE A 18 -0.20 11.80 -4.42
N LEU A 19 -0.66 10.64 -4.87
CA LEU A 19 -1.99 10.09 -4.58
C LEU A 19 -1.86 8.75 -3.86
N CYS A 20 -2.35 8.68 -2.62
CA CYS A 20 -2.45 7.44 -1.88
C CYS A 20 -3.90 6.93 -1.92
N LEU A 21 -4.13 5.80 -2.56
CA LEU A 21 -5.42 5.13 -2.61
C LEU A 21 -5.57 4.16 -1.42
N PRO A 22 -6.80 3.77 -1.06
CA PRO A 22 -7.03 2.86 0.06
C PRO A 22 -6.34 1.50 -0.08
N GLU A 23 -6.14 0.84 1.06
CA GLU A 23 -5.69 -0.55 1.16
C GLU A 23 -6.58 -1.46 0.29
N LEU A 24 -5.97 -2.39 -0.46
CA LEU A 24 -6.65 -3.32 -1.37
C LEU A 24 -7.66 -2.65 -2.32
N SER A 25 -7.43 -1.39 -2.69
CA SER A 25 -8.37 -0.58 -3.48
C SER A 25 -8.74 -1.19 -4.84
N ILE A 26 -7.88 -2.03 -5.43
CA ILE A 26 -8.17 -2.71 -6.71
C ILE A 26 -9.19 -3.83 -6.55
N SER A 27 -9.01 -4.70 -5.55
CA SER A 27 -9.90 -5.83 -5.29
C SER A 27 -11.11 -5.44 -4.42
N GLY A 28 -10.90 -4.52 -3.50
CA GLY A 28 -11.74 -4.25 -2.35
C GLY A 28 -11.32 -5.09 -1.14
N TYR A 29 -11.32 -4.48 0.04
CA TYR A 29 -10.96 -5.17 1.29
C TYR A 29 -11.96 -6.30 1.64
N GLY A 30 -13.23 -6.14 1.31
CA GLY A 30 -14.31 -7.06 1.63
C GLY A 30 -14.38 -8.32 0.75
N CYS A 31 -13.35 -8.65 -0.05
CA CYS A 31 -13.35 -9.87 -0.87
C CYS A 31 -13.33 -11.16 -0.05
N GLN A 32 -12.88 -11.13 1.22
CA GLN A 32 -12.87 -12.29 2.13
C GLN A 32 -12.24 -13.54 1.48
N ASP A 33 -12.91 -14.71 1.58
CA ASP A 33 -12.40 -15.99 1.04
C ASP A 33 -12.19 -15.99 -0.50
N LEU A 34 -12.68 -14.97 -1.21
CA LEU A 34 -12.36 -14.81 -2.63
C LEU A 34 -10.87 -14.54 -2.86
N PHE A 35 -10.15 -14.03 -1.86
CA PHE A 35 -8.69 -13.89 -1.93
C PHE A 35 -7.96 -15.22 -2.12
N LEU A 36 -8.55 -16.35 -1.72
CA LEU A 36 -8.01 -17.69 -1.94
C LEU A 36 -8.14 -18.15 -3.41
N ASN A 37 -8.82 -17.39 -4.25
CA ASN A 37 -9.02 -17.70 -5.67
C ASN A 37 -8.03 -16.95 -6.55
N ASN A 38 -7.25 -17.69 -7.33
CA ASN A 38 -6.26 -17.14 -8.26
C ASN A 38 -6.86 -16.12 -9.26
N TRP A 39 -8.16 -16.25 -9.61
CA TRP A 39 -8.76 -15.32 -10.54
C TRP A 39 -8.84 -13.88 -9.98
N VAL A 40 -9.06 -13.71 -8.67
CA VAL A 40 -9.06 -12.38 -8.02
C VAL A 40 -7.69 -11.74 -8.15
N ILE A 41 -6.63 -12.49 -7.87
CA ILE A 41 -5.24 -12.02 -7.96
C ILE A 41 -4.91 -11.63 -9.40
N ASN A 42 -5.21 -12.53 -10.36
CA ASN A 42 -4.98 -12.28 -11.78
C ASN A 42 -5.79 -11.08 -12.30
N LYS A 43 -7.04 -10.94 -11.85
CA LYS A 43 -7.90 -9.80 -12.21
C LYS A 43 -7.36 -8.50 -11.64
N SER A 44 -6.89 -8.52 -10.40
CA SER A 44 -6.30 -7.35 -9.74
C SER A 44 -5.08 -6.86 -10.52
N PHE A 45 -4.21 -7.78 -10.94
CA PHE A 45 -3.05 -7.43 -11.74
C PHE A 45 -3.41 -6.89 -13.14
N LYS A 46 -4.43 -7.47 -13.80
CA LYS A 46 -4.96 -6.94 -15.06
C LYS A 46 -5.52 -5.52 -14.91
N ILE A 47 -6.13 -5.21 -13.76
CA ILE A 47 -6.63 -3.86 -13.47
C ILE A 47 -5.46 -2.92 -13.20
N LEU A 48 -4.44 -3.33 -12.43
CA LEU A 48 -3.22 -2.57 -12.22
C LEU A 48 -2.63 -2.12 -13.56
N LYS A 49 -2.47 -3.03 -14.51
CA LYS A 49 -1.96 -2.69 -15.86
C LYS A 49 -2.79 -1.64 -16.59
N LYS A 50 -4.12 -1.64 -16.40
CA LYS A 50 -5.00 -0.61 -16.99
C LYS A 50 -4.87 0.74 -16.29
N VAL A 51 -4.38 0.76 -15.05
CA VAL A 51 -4.16 1.97 -14.25
C VAL A 51 -2.84 2.64 -14.63
N LEU A 52 -1.79 1.87 -14.95
CA LEU A 52 -0.46 2.40 -15.27
C LEU A 52 -0.46 3.59 -16.23
N PRO A 53 -1.12 3.52 -17.42
CA PRO A 53 -1.08 4.64 -18.38
C PRO A 53 -1.72 5.94 -17.88
N LEU A 54 -2.49 5.88 -16.78
CA LEU A 54 -3.13 7.05 -16.19
C LEU A 54 -2.20 7.83 -15.25
N CYS A 55 -1.07 7.22 -14.84
CA CYS A 55 -0.20 7.74 -13.78
C CYS A 55 0.95 8.61 -14.30
N ASN A 56 0.75 9.37 -15.37
CA ASN A 56 1.75 10.31 -15.89
C ASN A 56 1.85 11.56 -15.00
N ASP A 57 3.07 12.02 -14.69
CA ASP A 57 3.38 13.18 -13.85
C ASP A 57 2.83 13.10 -12.40
N ILE A 58 2.61 11.90 -11.88
CA ILE A 58 2.09 11.66 -10.53
C ILE A 58 2.67 10.37 -9.95
N LEU A 59 2.95 10.36 -8.65
CA LEU A 59 3.17 9.13 -7.90
C LEU A 59 1.83 8.63 -7.36
N VAL A 60 1.49 7.37 -7.65
CA VAL A 60 0.26 6.73 -7.18
C VAL A 60 0.60 5.49 -6.36
N ALA A 61 0.09 5.42 -5.14
CA ALA A 61 0.12 4.24 -4.29
C ALA A 61 -1.25 3.55 -4.36
N VAL A 62 -1.30 2.31 -4.86
CA VAL A 62 -2.56 1.57 -5.09
C VAL A 62 -2.51 0.17 -4.49
N GLY A 63 -3.50 -0.16 -3.64
CA GLY A 63 -3.58 -1.43 -2.91
C GLY A 63 -4.09 -2.60 -3.77
N LEU A 64 -3.41 -3.76 -3.68
CA LEU A 64 -3.83 -5.01 -4.33
C LEU A 64 -3.27 -6.25 -3.62
N PRO A 65 -3.94 -7.42 -3.75
CA PRO A 65 -3.35 -8.70 -3.35
C PRO A 65 -2.29 -9.12 -4.37
N LEU A 66 -1.14 -9.60 -3.89
CA LEU A 66 -0.02 -10.04 -4.74
C LEU A 66 0.53 -11.38 -4.26
N MET A 67 0.71 -12.29 -5.21
CA MET A 67 1.35 -13.58 -4.95
C MET A 67 2.88 -13.44 -5.04
N TYR A 68 3.59 -13.90 -4.01
CA TYR A 68 5.04 -13.94 -3.99
C TYR A 68 5.52 -15.23 -3.31
N LYS A 69 6.41 -16.01 -3.97
CA LYS A 69 6.91 -17.31 -3.49
C LYS A 69 5.79 -18.22 -2.94
N SER A 70 4.72 -18.37 -3.72
CA SER A 70 3.52 -19.20 -3.40
C SER A 70 2.73 -18.75 -2.16
N LYS A 71 2.96 -17.54 -1.65
CA LYS A 71 2.24 -16.93 -0.54
C LYS A 71 1.54 -15.65 -1.01
N LEU A 72 0.36 -15.38 -0.46
CA LEU A 72 -0.42 -14.19 -0.79
C LEU A 72 -0.11 -13.07 0.22
N PHE A 73 0.13 -11.87 -0.30
CA PHE A 73 0.42 -10.69 0.49
C PHE A 73 -0.54 -9.55 0.19
N ASN A 74 -0.89 -8.80 1.23
CA ASN A 74 -1.54 -7.50 1.12
C ASN A 74 -0.48 -6.45 0.78
N THR A 75 -0.58 -5.86 -0.41
CA THR A 75 0.47 -4.98 -0.93
C THR A 75 -0.07 -3.64 -1.39
N CYS A 76 0.82 -2.66 -1.44
CA CYS A 76 0.63 -1.39 -2.11
C CYS A 76 1.64 -1.27 -3.25
N CYS A 77 1.15 -1.29 -4.50
CA CYS A 77 1.96 -1.02 -5.67
C CYS A 77 2.23 0.49 -5.77
N VAL A 78 3.49 0.85 -5.91
CA VAL A 78 3.90 2.23 -6.13
C VAL A 78 4.18 2.42 -7.61
N ILE A 79 3.47 3.38 -8.20
CA ILE A 79 3.56 3.73 -9.62
C ILE A 79 4.07 5.17 -9.71
N LYS A 80 5.05 5.42 -10.58
CA LYS A 80 5.53 6.76 -10.91
C LYS A 80 5.70 6.86 -12.41
N ASP A 81 5.18 7.91 -13.00
CA ASP A 81 5.33 8.19 -14.44
C ASP A 81 4.98 6.98 -15.33
N CYS A 82 3.82 6.35 -15.07
CA CYS A 82 3.29 5.16 -15.76
C CYS A 82 4.09 3.86 -15.57
N GLU A 83 5.13 3.84 -14.72
CA GLU A 83 5.95 2.66 -14.45
C GLU A 83 5.80 2.21 -12.99
N ILE A 84 5.85 0.88 -12.77
CA ILE A 84 5.90 0.32 -11.42
C ILE A 84 7.29 0.59 -10.83
N VAL A 85 7.33 1.17 -9.64
CA VAL A 85 8.56 1.41 -8.86
C VAL A 85 8.83 0.25 -7.91
N GLY A 86 7.77 -0.36 -7.34
CA GLY A 86 7.90 -1.48 -6.42
C GLY A 86 6.60 -1.77 -5.67
N PHE A 87 6.66 -2.73 -4.74
CA PHE A 87 5.53 -3.20 -3.95
C PHE A 87 5.85 -3.11 -2.46
N ALA A 88 5.23 -2.15 -1.75
CA ALA A 88 5.24 -2.15 -0.30
C ALA A 88 4.32 -3.26 0.22
N VAL A 89 4.72 -3.96 1.28
CA VAL A 89 3.99 -5.12 1.80
C VAL A 89 3.62 -4.91 3.25
N LYS A 90 2.38 -5.26 3.59
CA LYS A 90 1.86 -5.20 4.96
C LYS A 90 2.59 -6.17 5.87
N THR A 91 3.02 -5.68 7.02
CA THR A 91 3.78 -6.44 8.02
C THR A 91 2.92 -6.91 9.17
N ASN A 92 1.99 -6.07 9.63
CA ASN A 92 1.14 -6.37 10.79
C ASN A 92 -0.29 -6.66 10.33
N LEU A 93 -0.70 -7.93 10.43
CA LEU A 93 -2.05 -8.37 10.05
C LEU A 93 -2.99 -8.32 11.25
N PRO A 94 -4.13 -7.60 11.17
CA PRO A 94 -5.14 -7.64 12.22
C PRO A 94 -5.83 -9.01 12.28
N ASN A 95 -5.93 -9.54 13.51
CA ASN A 95 -6.63 -10.80 13.81
C ASN A 95 -7.52 -10.63 15.05
N ASP A 96 -8.18 -9.50 15.16
CA ASP A 96 -9.01 -9.12 16.29
C ASP A 96 -10.41 -8.69 15.83
N GLY A 97 -11.43 -9.05 16.59
CA GLY A 97 -12.82 -8.70 16.32
C GLY A 97 -13.30 -9.14 14.95
N VAL A 98 -13.57 -8.19 14.07
CA VAL A 98 -14.06 -8.43 12.70
C VAL A 98 -12.94 -8.65 11.68
N HIS A 99 -11.67 -8.54 12.11
CA HIS A 99 -10.51 -8.68 11.25
C HIS A 99 -9.82 -10.02 11.49
N TYR A 100 -9.55 -10.78 10.43
CA TYR A 100 -8.85 -12.07 10.44
C TYR A 100 -8.01 -12.23 9.18
N GLU A 101 -7.16 -11.24 8.91
CA GLU A 101 -6.36 -11.17 7.68
C GLU A 101 -5.39 -12.33 7.50
N SER A 102 -4.88 -12.94 8.57
CA SER A 102 -4.00 -14.11 8.50
C SER A 102 -4.66 -15.35 7.89
N ARG A 103 -6.00 -15.35 7.72
CA ARG A 103 -6.70 -16.38 6.94
C ARG A 103 -6.32 -16.34 5.46
N TRP A 104 -5.97 -15.16 4.94
CA TRP A 104 -5.74 -14.95 3.51
C TRP A 104 -4.32 -14.55 3.19
N PHE A 105 -3.70 -13.73 4.05
CA PHE A 105 -2.42 -13.10 3.80
C PHE A 105 -1.34 -13.55 4.77
N GLU A 106 -0.10 -13.53 4.29
CA GLU A 106 1.10 -13.70 5.12
C GLU A 106 1.65 -12.34 5.55
N SER A 107 2.18 -12.28 6.78
CA SER A 107 2.93 -11.13 7.28
C SER A 107 4.28 -11.02 6.59
N TRP A 108 4.66 -9.82 6.20
CA TRP A 108 6.01 -9.58 5.68
C TRP A 108 6.99 -9.34 6.83
N PRO A 109 8.22 -9.90 6.77
CA PRO A 109 9.25 -9.61 7.78
C PRO A 109 9.63 -8.13 7.77
N LEU A 110 9.59 -7.50 8.96
CA LEU A 110 9.94 -6.09 9.14
C LEU A 110 11.35 -5.78 8.62
N GLY A 111 11.52 -4.65 7.98
CA GLY A 111 12.80 -4.18 7.45
C GLY A 111 13.33 -4.95 6.24
N LYS A 112 12.68 -6.05 5.84
CA LYS A 112 13.12 -6.85 4.70
C LYS A 112 12.70 -6.19 3.38
N VAL A 113 13.64 -6.16 2.44
CA VAL A 113 13.39 -5.90 1.01
C VAL A 113 13.88 -7.12 0.22
N ASP A 114 13.11 -7.54 -0.76
CA ASP A 114 13.43 -8.65 -1.66
C ASP A 114 13.09 -8.22 -3.10
N GLU A 115 13.19 -9.12 -4.05
CA GLU A 115 12.89 -8.86 -5.47
C GLU A 115 11.80 -9.78 -5.98
N ILE A 116 10.89 -9.22 -6.77
CA ILE A 116 9.84 -9.98 -7.47
C ILE A 116 9.99 -9.81 -8.98
N SER A 117 9.97 -10.93 -9.71
CA SER A 117 9.96 -10.93 -11.18
C SER A 117 8.52 -10.97 -11.69
N ILE A 118 8.12 -9.97 -12.47
CA ILE A 118 6.81 -9.88 -13.11
C ILE A 118 7.02 -9.54 -14.58
N GLU A 119 6.59 -10.44 -15.48
CA GLU A 119 6.69 -10.24 -16.93
C GLU A 119 8.11 -9.84 -17.41
N ASN A 120 9.11 -10.57 -16.92
CA ASN A 120 10.53 -10.34 -17.22
C ASN A 120 11.13 -9.01 -16.71
N LYS A 121 10.40 -8.27 -15.89
CA LYS A 121 10.92 -7.11 -15.15
C LYS A 121 11.07 -7.47 -13.67
N ILE A 122 12.11 -6.96 -13.03
CA ILE A 122 12.38 -7.15 -11.60
C ILE A 122 12.00 -5.88 -10.86
N TYR A 123 11.27 -6.05 -9.76
CA TYR A 123 10.82 -4.96 -8.90
C TYR A 123 11.16 -5.23 -7.44
N PRO A 124 11.52 -4.23 -6.64
CA PRO A 124 11.64 -4.38 -5.20
C PRO A 124 10.28 -4.64 -4.56
N ILE A 125 10.27 -5.52 -3.54
CA ILE A 125 9.10 -5.87 -2.75
C ILE A 125 9.46 -5.91 -1.26
N GLY A 126 8.65 -5.33 -0.39
CA GLY A 126 8.85 -5.39 1.07
C GLY A 126 8.71 -4.05 1.78
N THR A 127 9.59 -3.78 2.75
CA THR A 127 9.64 -2.51 3.49
C THR A 127 10.31 -1.45 2.62
N LEU A 128 9.53 -0.86 1.70
CA LEU A 128 10.07 0.05 0.69
C LEU A 128 10.27 1.46 1.23
N LEU A 129 11.37 2.07 0.79
CA LEU A 129 11.65 3.50 0.89
C LEU A 129 11.99 4.02 -0.51
N ILE A 130 11.25 5.01 -0.99
CA ILE A 130 11.32 5.50 -2.37
C ILE A 130 11.74 6.96 -2.37
N ASP A 131 12.68 7.31 -3.23
CA ASP A 131 13.06 8.70 -3.47
C ASP A 131 12.07 9.36 -4.44
N PHE A 132 11.49 10.48 -4.02
CA PHE A 132 10.58 11.27 -4.82
C PHE A 132 10.88 12.76 -4.64
N GLU A 133 11.37 13.39 -5.70
CA GLU A 133 11.87 14.78 -5.66
C GLU A 133 12.89 14.97 -4.50
N ASN A 134 12.59 15.81 -3.53
CA ASN A 134 13.46 16.12 -2.39
C ASN A 134 13.05 15.39 -1.09
N ILE A 135 12.14 14.41 -1.17
CA ILE A 135 11.64 13.66 -0.02
C ILE A 135 11.83 12.15 -0.22
N LYS A 136 11.82 11.43 0.91
CA LYS A 136 11.70 9.98 0.91
C LYS A 136 10.27 9.60 1.27
N ILE A 137 9.72 8.59 0.58
CA ILE A 137 8.38 8.08 0.82
C ILE A 137 8.49 6.66 1.35
N GLY A 138 8.01 6.45 2.57
CA GLY A 138 7.82 5.15 3.19
C GLY A 138 6.35 4.74 3.23
N PHE A 139 6.08 3.49 3.57
CA PHE A 139 4.72 2.91 3.55
C PHE A 139 4.43 2.14 4.83
N GLU A 140 3.23 2.33 5.35
CA GLU A 140 2.65 1.56 6.44
C GLU A 140 1.20 1.24 6.08
N ILE A 141 0.87 -0.03 5.88
CA ILE A 141 -0.47 -0.39 5.42
C ILE A 141 -1.39 -0.64 6.62
N CYS A 142 -2.35 0.25 6.82
CA CYS A 142 -3.43 0.15 7.81
C CYS A 142 -2.90 -0.19 9.23
N ARG A 143 -2.98 -1.46 9.66
CA ARG A 143 -2.56 -1.94 10.99
C ARG A 143 -1.09 -1.66 11.30
N ASP A 144 -0.23 -1.58 10.28
CA ASP A 144 1.21 -1.32 10.49
C ASP A 144 1.47 -0.08 11.34
N SER A 145 0.67 0.98 11.20
CA SER A 145 0.85 2.22 11.94
C SER A 145 0.43 2.15 13.42
N TRP A 146 -0.26 1.07 13.83
CA TRP A 146 -0.80 0.93 15.19
C TRP A 146 0.12 0.15 16.11
N ASP A 147 1.07 -0.60 15.56
CA ASP A 147 1.95 -1.46 16.33
C ASP A 147 3.27 -0.75 16.68
N ASN A 148 3.84 -1.13 17.82
CA ASN A 148 5.15 -0.59 18.23
C ASN A 148 6.25 -1.05 17.27
N GLU A 149 6.21 -2.31 16.81
CA GLU A 149 7.09 -2.81 15.76
C GLU A 149 6.45 -2.56 14.40
N ARG A 150 6.96 -1.55 13.68
CA ARG A 150 6.34 -1.00 12.46
C ARG A 150 7.38 -0.60 11.43
N PRO A 151 7.03 -0.58 10.13
CA PRO A 151 7.96 -0.22 9.04
C PRO A 151 8.70 1.09 9.24
N ALA A 152 8.05 2.11 9.78
CA ALA A 152 8.66 3.43 10.01
C ALA A 152 9.93 3.41 10.88
N LYS A 153 10.13 2.37 11.71
CA LYS A 153 11.37 2.22 12.50
C LYS A 153 12.60 1.89 11.64
N TYR A 154 12.37 1.35 10.46
CA TYR A 154 13.43 0.88 9.54
C TYR A 154 13.77 1.90 8.46
N TYR A 155 13.07 3.05 8.43
CA TYR A 155 13.37 4.10 7.48
C TYR A 155 14.43 5.06 8.02
N ASP A 156 15.34 5.50 7.13
CA ASP A 156 16.33 6.52 7.47
C ASP A 156 15.63 7.86 7.73
N LYS A 157 15.73 8.35 8.97
CA LYS A 157 15.09 9.60 9.42
C LYS A 157 15.92 10.87 9.10
N LYS A 158 17.10 10.74 8.50
CA LYS A 158 17.99 11.89 8.23
C LYS A 158 17.47 12.81 7.12
N ASN A 159 16.55 12.33 6.29
CA ASN A 159 15.92 13.08 5.21
C ASN A 159 14.46 13.37 5.51
N HIS A 160 13.88 14.31 4.76
CA HIS A 160 12.44 14.57 4.82
C HIS A 160 11.68 13.31 4.46
N LEU A 161 11.03 12.67 5.44
CA LEU A 161 10.31 11.41 5.31
C LEU A 161 8.81 11.68 5.32
N LEU A 162 8.12 11.25 4.26
CA LEU A 162 6.67 11.16 4.19
C LEU A 162 6.27 9.69 4.32
N ILE A 163 5.35 9.36 5.24
CA ILE A 163 4.77 8.02 5.33
C ILE A 163 3.37 8.03 4.72
N LEU A 164 3.16 7.18 3.72
CA LEU A 164 1.84 6.91 3.17
C LEU A 164 1.22 5.72 3.90
N ASN A 165 -0.01 5.90 4.36
CA ASN A 165 -0.74 4.85 5.06
C ASN A 165 -2.04 4.51 4.31
N PRO A 166 -2.02 3.58 3.34
CA PRO A 166 -3.22 3.07 2.69
C PRO A 166 -4.10 2.33 3.71
N ILE A 167 -5.35 2.75 3.88
CA ILE A 167 -6.24 2.24 4.92
C ILE A 167 -7.59 1.82 4.32
N ALA A 168 -8.13 0.69 4.80
CA ALA A 168 -9.49 0.25 4.58
C ALA A 168 -10.23 -0.03 5.91
N SER A 169 -9.92 0.73 6.94
CA SER A 169 -10.47 0.55 8.28
C SER A 169 -11.94 0.95 8.34
N HIS A 170 -12.74 0.18 9.07
CA HIS A 170 -14.14 0.53 9.31
C HIS A 170 -14.26 1.86 10.07
N TYR A 171 -15.35 2.58 9.81
CA TYR A 171 -15.71 3.77 10.59
C TYR A 171 -16.16 3.35 11.98
N ALA A 172 -15.68 4.07 13.01
CA ALA A 172 -16.17 3.97 14.37
C ALA A 172 -16.23 5.37 15.00
N PHE A 173 -17.23 5.60 15.87
CA PHE A 173 -17.37 6.87 16.57
C PHE A 173 -16.14 7.17 17.41
N GLY A 174 -15.61 8.40 17.35
CA GLY A 174 -14.39 8.81 18.07
C GLY A 174 -13.06 8.32 17.45
N LYS A 175 -13.08 7.42 16.48
CA LYS A 175 -11.87 6.87 15.87
C LYS A 175 -11.01 7.92 15.17
N PHE A 176 -11.62 8.96 14.63
CA PHE A 176 -10.90 10.06 13.97
C PHE A 176 -10.03 10.85 14.93
N ASP A 177 -10.48 11.09 16.17
CA ASP A 177 -9.71 11.81 17.17
C ASP A 177 -8.54 10.98 17.68
N PHE A 178 -8.74 9.65 17.83
CA PHE A 178 -7.66 8.73 18.14
C PHE A 178 -6.57 8.72 17.04
N TRP A 179 -6.98 8.78 15.78
CA TRP A 179 -6.05 8.86 14.64
C TRP A 179 -5.20 10.12 14.67
N LYS A 180 -5.79 11.28 14.98
CA LYS A 180 -5.04 12.54 15.14
C LYS A 180 -3.95 12.38 16.19
N ILE A 181 -4.26 11.78 17.34
CA ILE A 181 -3.30 11.54 18.43
C ILE A 181 -2.18 10.59 17.95
N LEU A 182 -2.52 9.49 17.31
CA LEU A 182 -1.56 8.51 16.78
C LEU A 182 -0.57 9.17 15.81
N PHE A 183 -1.07 9.92 14.83
CA PHE A 183 -0.20 10.61 13.87
C PHE A 183 0.65 11.70 14.53
N PHE A 184 0.11 12.45 15.47
CA PHE A 184 0.86 13.46 16.22
C PHE A 184 2.04 12.85 16.99
N ILE A 185 1.84 11.72 17.66
CA ILE A 185 2.90 11.01 18.39
C ILE A 185 3.98 10.47 17.41
N CYS A 186 3.59 10.05 16.23
CA CYS A 186 4.53 9.52 15.23
C CYS A 186 5.41 10.58 14.58
N THR A 187 4.94 11.83 14.50
CA THR A 187 5.67 12.95 13.86
C THR A 187 6.63 13.69 14.79
N ASN A 188 6.48 13.50 16.12
CA ASN A 188 7.24 14.21 17.16
C ASN A 188 8.30 13.35 17.88
N LYS A 189 8.69 12.21 17.32
CA LYS A 189 9.78 11.35 17.82
C LYS A 189 10.94 11.34 16.80
#